data_3068970ed8bf359f195d6e39dbd332ef
#
_entry.id   3068970ed8bf359f195d6e39dbd332ef
#
_cell.length_a   1.000
_cell.length_b   1.000
_cell.length_c   1.000
_cell.angle_alpha   90.00
_cell.angle_beta   90.00
_cell.angle_gamma   90.00
#
_symmetry.space_group_name_H-M   'P 1'
#
loop_
_entity.id
_entity.type
_entity.pdbx_description
1 polymer ?
#
loop_
_entity_poly.entity_id
_entity_poly.type
_entity_poly.pdbx_seq_one_letter_code
_entity_poly.pdbx_strand_id
1 'polypeptide(L)'
;MSDVRGKVGVGIITCNRPDYLRGLLDTLIKCKTSIDELVIINDGSPVENFELPFGVWVDNEVNIGVGKSKNKAMQYLTGKGCEYIFTIEDDMLILDPTIFDRYIEAHKASGIHHFNYGAGSPFNRKQSIQNFDLHNRHLLDQHTEPNPKLIIDYGNIKVSLFEHTVAMFSFFTKEVLEKVGYIDDDFFNAWEHVDHTYRIIKAGYHPPFWWFADLHDSHKYLTEAPDAINNSSIANDNEQWHKNVYGGREIYKQKHGHYPNEPPYVTKEQVIQIIKQLKK
;
A
#
# COMPACT_ATOMS: atom_id res chain seq x y z
N MET A 1 9.29 -9.20 31.30
CA MET A 1 8.21 -8.28 30.88
C MET A 1 7.80 -8.75 29.52
N SER A 2 6.56 -9.21 29.33
CA SER A 2 6.04 -9.54 28.01
C SER A 2 6.04 -8.23 27.21
N ASP A 3 6.82 -8.21 26.13
CA ASP A 3 6.76 -7.10 25.16
C ASP A 3 5.30 -7.03 24.67
N VAL A 4 4.57 -6.04 25.14
CA VAL A 4 3.18 -5.85 24.73
C VAL A 4 3.25 -5.44 23.27
N ARG A 5 2.84 -6.34 22.39
CA ARG A 5 2.70 -6.03 20.95
C ARG A 5 1.80 -4.80 20.82
N GLY A 6 2.24 -3.79 20.09
CA GLY A 6 1.39 -2.65 19.77
C GLY A 6 0.12 -3.09 19.02
N LYS A 7 -0.96 -2.33 19.22
CA LYS A 7 -2.28 -2.64 18.64
C LYS A 7 -2.27 -2.55 17.12
N VAL A 8 -2.77 -3.57 16.45
CA VAL A 8 -2.80 -3.71 14.97
C VAL A 8 -4.19 -3.44 14.45
N GLY A 9 -4.30 -2.51 13.50
CA GLY A 9 -5.53 -2.20 12.80
C GLY A 9 -5.43 -2.49 11.30
N VAL A 10 -6.49 -3.04 10.74
CA VAL A 10 -6.60 -3.32 9.30
C VAL A 10 -7.81 -2.58 8.75
N GLY A 11 -7.60 -1.76 7.72
CA GLY A 11 -8.64 -1.09 6.95
C GLY A 11 -8.73 -1.69 5.55
N ILE A 12 -9.88 -2.22 5.18
CA ILE A 12 -10.15 -2.73 3.84
C ILE A 12 -10.97 -1.68 3.08
N ILE A 13 -10.61 -1.44 1.82
CA ILE A 13 -11.34 -0.58 0.93
C ILE A 13 -11.92 -1.44 -0.20
N THR A 14 -13.23 -1.33 -0.43
CA THR A 14 -13.93 -2.04 -1.49
C THR A 14 -14.86 -1.11 -2.27
N CYS A 15 -15.07 -1.40 -3.55
CA CYS A 15 -15.98 -0.67 -4.41
C CYS A 15 -16.58 -1.60 -5.47
N ASN A 16 -17.84 -1.99 -5.31
CA ASN A 16 -18.61 -2.79 -6.28
C ASN A 16 -17.97 -4.14 -6.68
N ARG A 17 -17.15 -4.74 -5.81
CA ARG A 17 -16.45 -6.01 -6.08
C ARG A 17 -16.62 -7.02 -4.92
N PRO A 18 -17.87 -7.44 -4.60
CA PRO A 18 -18.14 -8.27 -3.44
C PRO A 18 -17.42 -9.63 -3.46
N ASP A 19 -17.18 -10.22 -4.64
CA ASP A 19 -16.52 -11.52 -4.75
C ASP A 19 -15.02 -11.43 -4.44
N TYR A 20 -14.35 -10.36 -4.85
CA TYR A 20 -12.95 -10.10 -4.44
C TYR A 20 -12.85 -9.87 -2.94
N LEU A 21 -13.75 -9.06 -2.38
CA LEU A 21 -13.81 -8.84 -0.94
C LEU A 21 -14.02 -10.15 -0.16
N ARG A 22 -14.90 -11.04 -0.63
CA ARG A 22 -15.06 -12.38 0.00
C ARG A 22 -13.76 -13.17 -0.03
N GLY A 23 -13.09 -13.21 -1.19
CA GLY A 23 -11.80 -13.88 -1.33
C GLY A 23 -10.74 -13.34 -0.36
N LEU A 24 -10.65 -12.01 -0.21
CA LEU A 24 -9.77 -11.40 0.78
C LEU A 24 -10.15 -11.81 2.21
N LEU A 25 -11.41 -11.74 2.59
CA LEU A 25 -11.88 -12.06 3.94
C LEU A 25 -11.66 -13.53 4.29
N ASP A 26 -11.84 -14.46 3.34
CA ASP A 26 -11.58 -15.89 3.53
C ASP A 26 -10.10 -16.15 3.85
N THR A 27 -9.20 -15.35 3.30
CA THR A 27 -7.77 -15.45 3.62
C THR A 27 -7.42 -14.70 4.90
N LEU A 28 -8.03 -13.53 5.14
CA LEU A 28 -7.78 -12.67 6.29
C LEU A 28 -8.23 -13.29 7.61
N ILE A 29 -9.28 -14.10 7.62
CA ILE A 29 -9.78 -14.75 8.84
C ILE A 29 -8.70 -15.61 9.52
N LYS A 30 -7.74 -16.14 8.76
CA LYS A 30 -6.60 -16.89 9.28
C LYS A 30 -5.64 -16.01 10.09
N CYS A 31 -5.69 -14.69 9.86
CA CYS A 31 -4.86 -13.68 10.53
C CYS A 31 -5.55 -13.05 11.75
N LYS A 32 -6.75 -13.52 12.13
CA LYS A 32 -7.59 -12.89 13.16
C LYS A 32 -6.87 -12.65 14.49
N THR A 33 -5.95 -13.52 14.87
CA THR A 33 -5.18 -13.40 16.12
C THR A 33 -4.10 -12.29 16.06
N SER A 34 -3.72 -11.86 14.86
CA SER A 34 -2.75 -10.78 14.63
C SER A 34 -3.42 -9.41 14.40
N ILE A 35 -4.76 -9.35 14.36
CA ILE A 35 -5.53 -8.14 14.07
C ILE A 35 -6.39 -7.81 15.30
N ASP A 36 -6.21 -6.60 15.84
CA ASP A 36 -6.98 -6.11 16.99
C ASP A 36 -8.23 -5.32 16.56
N GLU A 37 -8.16 -4.60 15.43
CA GLU A 37 -9.27 -3.83 14.87
C GLU A 37 -9.36 -4.04 13.36
N LEU A 38 -10.56 -4.27 12.85
CA LEU A 38 -10.87 -4.33 11.42
C LEU A 38 -11.96 -3.34 11.08
N VAL A 39 -11.75 -2.56 10.02
CA VAL A 39 -12.79 -1.72 9.42
C VAL A 39 -12.82 -1.93 7.91
N ILE A 40 -14.00 -2.07 7.35
CA ILE A 40 -14.22 -2.13 5.91
C ILE A 40 -14.93 -0.85 5.49
N ILE A 41 -14.35 -0.13 4.55
CA ILE A 41 -14.94 1.06 3.93
C ILE A 41 -15.46 0.65 2.55
N ASN A 42 -16.77 0.64 2.42
CA ASN A 42 -17.42 0.43 1.14
C ASN A 42 -17.63 1.77 0.43
N ASP A 43 -16.91 1.97 -0.66
CA ASP A 43 -16.96 3.18 -1.49
C ASP A 43 -17.82 2.99 -2.75
N GLY A 44 -18.65 1.98 -2.75
CA GLY A 44 -19.53 1.61 -3.84
C GLY A 44 -21.00 1.56 -3.45
N SER A 45 -21.77 0.83 -4.25
CA SER A 45 -23.16 0.53 -3.94
C SER A 45 -23.27 -0.31 -2.66
N PRO A 46 -24.34 -0.17 -1.88
CA PRO A 46 -24.58 -1.01 -0.72
C PRO A 46 -24.54 -2.50 -1.09
N VAL A 47 -23.90 -3.29 -0.24
CA VAL A 47 -23.80 -4.74 -0.41
C VAL A 47 -24.75 -5.40 0.57
N GLU A 48 -25.81 -6.02 0.07
CA GLU A 48 -26.78 -6.70 0.90
C GLU A 48 -26.21 -8.01 1.47
N ASN A 49 -26.60 -8.32 2.72
CA ASN A 49 -26.31 -9.59 3.40
C ASN A 49 -24.81 -9.97 3.47
N PHE A 50 -23.96 -8.98 3.68
CA PHE A 50 -22.52 -9.25 3.87
C PHE A 50 -22.24 -9.47 5.36
N GLU A 51 -22.07 -10.71 5.78
CA GLU A 51 -21.67 -11.04 7.14
C GLU A 51 -20.17 -10.90 7.32
N LEU A 52 -19.76 -10.06 8.27
CA LEU A 52 -18.35 -9.93 8.63
C LEU A 52 -17.98 -10.97 9.68
N PRO A 53 -16.85 -11.65 9.53
CA PRO A 53 -16.35 -12.58 10.55
C PRO A 53 -15.96 -11.85 11.84
N PHE A 54 -15.58 -10.59 11.75
CA PHE A 54 -15.30 -9.64 12.83
C PHE A 54 -15.11 -8.24 12.24
N GLY A 55 -15.08 -7.20 13.08
CA GLY A 55 -14.84 -5.83 12.66
C GLY A 55 -16.10 -5.00 12.42
N VAL A 56 -15.92 -3.86 11.74
CA VAL A 56 -16.95 -2.86 11.48
C VAL A 56 -17.05 -2.59 9.98
N TRP A 57 -18.28 -2.46 9.49
CA TRP A 57 -18.59 -2.04 8.13
C TRP A 57 -19.04 -0.59 8.10
N VAL A 58 -18.53 0.18 7.15
CA VAL A 58 -18.88 1.59 6.93
C VAL A 58 -19.16 1.82 5.46
N ASP A 59 -20.37 2.22 5.12
CA ASP A 59 -20.74 2.64 3.77
C ASP A 59 -20.47 4.14 3.57
N ASN A 60 -19.92 4.49 2.43
CA ASN A 60 -19.95 5.87 1.96
C ASN A 60 -21.28 6.15 1.27
N GLU A 61 -21.86 7.33 1.49
CA GLU A 61 -23.13 7.73 0.84
C GLU A 61 -22.97 7.86 -0.68
N VAL A 62 -21.76 8.21 -1.13
CA VAL A 62 -21.37 8.33 -2.53
C VAL A 62 -19.93 7.85 -2.68
N ASN A 63 -19.54 7.50 -3.89
CA ASN A 63 -18.12 7.19 -4.17
C ASN A 63 -17.28 8.45 -3.96
N ILE A 64 -16.36 8.41 -3.00
CA ILE A 64 -15.46 9.52 -2.62
C ILE A 64 -14.02 9.30 -3.10
N GLY A 65 -13.74 8.16 -3.72
CA GLY A 65 -12.43 7.77 -4.21
C GLY A 65 -11.58 7.01 -3.19
N VAL A 66 -10.60 6.26 -3.71
CA VAL A 66 -9.76 5.33 -2.92
C VAL A 66 -8.96 6.07 -1.83
N GLY A 67 -8.40 7.24 -2.14
CA GLY A 67 -7.61 8.02 -1.18
C GLY A 67 -8.41 8.42 0.05
N LYS A 68 -9.59 8.99 -0.15
CA LYS A 68 -10.48 9.41 0.96
C LYS A 68 -11.02 8.21 1.72
N SER A 69 -11.30 7.11 1.06
CA SER A 69 -11.74 5.88 1.71
C SER A 69 -10.63 5.26 2.57
N LYS A 70 -9.37 5.26 2.10
CA LYS A 70 -8.20 4.92 2.92
C LYS A 70 -8.06 5.85 4.13
N ASN A 71 -8.30 7.17 3.96
CA ASN A 71 -8.28 8.14 5.05
C ASN A 71 -9.31 7.81 6.13
N LYS A 72 -10.56 7.50 5.75
CA LYS A 72 -11.60 7.07 6.72
C LYS A 72 -11.15 5.84 7.52
N ALA A 73 -10.57 4.84 6.85
CA ALA A 73 -10.06 3.65 7.51
C ALA A 73 -8.91 3.99 8.48
N MET A 74 -7.92 4.74 8.03
CA MET A 74 -6.78 5.15 8.88
C MET A 74 -7.22 5.99 10.07
N GLN A 75 -8.15 6.95 9.89
CA GLN A 75 -8.69 7.78 10.96
C GLN A 75 -9.48 6.94 11.99
N TYR A 76 -10.29 6.00 11.53
CA TYR A 76 -10.98 5.07 12.43
C TYR A 76 -9.99 4.28 13.28
N LEU A 77 -8.98 3.67 12.65
CA LEU A 77 -8.00 2.82 13.31
C LEU A 77 -7.10 3.60 14.28
N THR A 78 -6.64 4.79 13.90
CA THR A 78 -5.88 5.66 14.80
C THR A 78 -6.73 6.12 15.98
N GLY A 79 -8.01 6.42 15.76
CA GLY A 79 -8.98 6.75 16.81
C GLY A 79 -9.25 5.59 17.78
N LYS A 80 -9.11 4.33 17.32
CA LYS A 80 -9.16 3.12 18.16
C LYS A 80 -7.86 2.82 18.87
N GLY A 81 -6.83 3.66 18.70
CA GLY A 81 -5.54 3.52 19.36
C GLY A 81 -4.62 2.47 18.72
N CYS A 82 -4.84 2.10 17.45
CA CYS A 82 -3.93 1.23 16.74
C CYS A 82 -2.59 1.94 16.52
N GLU A 83 -1.50 1.25 16.83
CA GLU A 83 -0.12 1.72 16.61
C GLU A 83 0.39 1.36 15.22
N TYR A 84 -0.05 0.23 14.71
CA TYR A 84 0.28 -0.31 13.40
C TYR A 84 -0.98 -0.39 12.55
N ILE A 85 -0.98 0.31 11.42
CA ILE A 85 -2.14 0.46 10.55
C ILE A 85 -1.82 -0.13 9.18
N PHE A 86 -2.68 -1.02 8.72
CA PHE A 86 -2.63 -1.58 7.38
C PHE A 86 -3.83 -1.12 6.57
N THR A 87 -3.63 -0.72 5.31
CA THR A 87 -4.72 -0.52 4.36
C THR A 87 -4.59 -1.56 3.24
N ILE A 88 -5.70 -2.21 2.92
CA ILE A 88 -5.75 -3.32 1.96
C ILE A 88 -6.91 -3.05 0.98
N GLU A 89 -6.66 -3.23 -0.31
CA GLU A 89 -7.72 -3.21 -1.32
C GLU A 89 -8.33 -4.61 -1.47
N ASP A 90 -9.57 -4.68 -1.87
CA ASP A 90 -10.38 -5.92 -1.86
C ASP A 90 -9.87 -7.03 -2.79
N ASP A 91 -9.00 -6.70 -3.75
CA ASP A 91 -8.39 -7.64 -4.69
C ASP A 91 -7.09 -8.29 -4.22
N MET A 92 -6.73 -8.11 -2.96
CA MET A 92 -5.59 -8.80 -2.35
C MET A 92 -5.98 -10.14 -1.71
N LEU A 93 -5.07 -11.10 -1.76
CA LEU A 93 -5.16 -12.36 -1.03
C LEU A 93 -3.96 -12.52 -0.11
N ILE A 94 -4.20 -13.01 1.11
CA ILE A 94 -3.16 -13.27 2.09
C ILE A 94 -2.79 -14.76 2.04
N LEU A 95 -1.56 -15.05 1.63
CA LEU A 95 -1.05 -16.41 1.49
C LEU A 95 -0.50 -16.96 2.81
N ASP A 96 0.05 -16.07 3.66
CA ASP A 96 0.63 -16.46 4.95
C ASP A 96 0.16 -15.48 6.05
N PRO A 97 -0.43 -16.01 7.15
CA PRO A 97 -1.00 -15.18 8.21
C PRO A 97 0.03 -14.39 9.03
N THR A 98 1.32 -14.67 8.89
CA THR A 98 2.39 -13.95 9.62
C THR A 98 2.72 -12.58 9.00
N ILE A 99 2.10 -12.22 7.90
CA ILE A 99 2.45 -11.02 7.11
C ILE A 99 2.42 -9.73 7.95
N PHE A 100 1.43 -9.55 8.81
CA PHE A 100 1.30 -8.35 9.66
C PHE A 100 2.47 -8.24 10.64
N ASP A 101 2.80 -9.33 11.31
CA ASP A 101 3.92 -9.38 12.24
C ASP A 101 5.26 -9.16 11.52
N ARG A 102 5.41 -9.67 10.29
CA ARG A 102 6.62 -9.46 9.46
C ARG A 102 6.83 -8.00 9.07
N TYR A 103 5.78 -7.26 8.71
CA TYR A 103 5.92 -5.82 8.44
C TYR A 103 6.24 -5.02 9.70
N ILE A 104 5.66 -5.38 10.85
CA ILE A 104 5.98 -4.78 12.15
C ILE A 104 7.45 -5.07 12.53
N GLU A 105 7.93 -6.30 12.30
CA GLU A 105 9.32 -6.67 12.51
C GLU A 105 10.26 -5.87 11.59
N ALA A 106 9.88 -5.70 10.31
CA ALA A 106 10.64 -4.89 9.36
C ALA A 106 10.72 -3.42 9.79
N HIS A 107 9.60 -2.84 10.30
CA HIS A 107 9.59 -1.51 10.89
C HIS A 107 10.55 -1.41 12.09
N LYS A 108 10.40 -2.30 13.07
CA LYS A 108 11.25 -2.31 14.30
C LYS A 108 12.73 -2.48 13.98
N ALA A 109 13.06 -3.30 12.98
CA ALA A 109 14.44 -3.55 12.57
C ALA A 109 15.06 -2.41 11.78
N SER A 110 14.28 -1.74 10.92
CA SER A 110 14.78 -0.73 9.97
C SER A 110 14.60 0.71 10.42
N GLY A 111 13.61 1.00 11.27
CA GLY A 111 13.15 2.36 11.56
C GLY A 111 12.33 2.98 10.42
N ILE A 112 11.92 2.22 9.42
CA ILE A 112 11.02 2.67 8.36
C ILE A 112 9.58 2.61 8.88
N HIS A 113 8.84 3.70 8.77
CA HIS A 113 7.50 3.83 9.31
C HIS A 113 6.38 3.59 8.29
N HIS A 114 6.73 3.36 7.04
CA HIS A 114 5.79 3.14 5.95
C HIS A 114 6.35 2.15 4.93
N PHE A 115 5.52 1.21 4.54
CA PHE A 115 5.81 0.22 3.50
C PHE A 115 4.64 0.12 2.54
N ASN A 116 4.95 -0.15 1.28
CA ASN A 116 3.98 -0.49 0.24
C ASN A 116 4.33 -1.86 -0.36
N TYR A 117 3.35 -2.57 -0.89
CA TYR A 117 3.56 -3.84 -1.59
C TYR A 117 4.26 -3.60 -2.94
N GLY A 118 5.55 -3.28 -2.90
CA GLY A 118 6.35 -3.01 -4.09
C GLY A 118 6.52 -4.22 -5.01
N ALA A 119 6.64 -5.42 -4.44
CA ALA A 119 6.75 -6.67 -5.21
C ALA A 119 5.47 -7.00 -6.02
N GLY A 120 4.33 -6.42 -5.69
CA GLY A 120 3.07 -6.56 -6.44
C GLY A 120 3.07 -5.83 -7.77
N SER A 121 3.87 -4.77 -7.92
CA SER A 121 3.94 -4.06 -9.20
C SER A 121 4.62 -4.89 -10.28
N PRO A 122 3.98 -5.13 -11.44
CA PRO A 122 4.62 -5.83 -12.55
C PRO A 122 5.85 -5.10 -13.07
N PHE A 123 5.92 -3.77 -12.93
CA PHE A 123 7.10 -2.97 -13.29
C PHE A 123 8.32 -3.24 -12.40
N ASN A 124 8.13 -3.83 -11.24
CA ASN A 124 9.20 -4.22 -10.31
C ASN A 124 9.63 -5.68 -10.46
N ARG A 125 9.18 -6.36 -11.50
CA ARG A 125 9.51 -7.76 -11.76
C ARG A 125 10.43 -7.91 -12.95
N LYS A 126 11.12 -9.05 -13.04
CA LYS A 126 11.94 -9.39 -14.20
C LYS A 126 11.02 -9.64 -15.40
N GLN A 127 11.04 -8.73 -16.36
CA GLN A 127 10.20 -8.83 -17.56
C GLN A 127 11.01 -9.32 -18.74
N SER A 128 10.38 -10.13 -19.58
CA SER A 128 10.90 -10.50 -20.91
C SER A 128 10.67 -9.41 -21.94
N ILE A 129 9.73 -8.49 -21.68
CA ILE A 129 9.39 -7.39 -22.59
C ILE A 129 10.25 -6.18 -22.22
N GLN A 130 10.97 -5.66 -23.20
CA GLN A 130 11.66 -4.38 -23.12
C GLN A 130 10.73 -3.27 -23.62
N ASN A 131 10.81 -2.07 -23.04
CA ASN A 131 10.00 -0.90 -23.43
C ASN A 131 8.50 -1.07 -23.20
N PHE A 132 8.11 -1.37 -21.98
CA PHE A 132 6.71 -1.36 -21.56
C PHE A 132 6.31 0.00 -20.96
N ASP A 133 5.04 0.32 -21.10
CA ASP A 133 4.43 1.51 -20.54
C ASP A 133 3.09 1.17 -19.84
N LEU A 134 2.38 2.20 -19.36
CA LEU A 134 1.10 2.01 -18.67
C LEU A 134 0.00 1.45 -19.59
N HIS A 135 0.09 1.67 -20.90
CA HIS A 135 -0.94 1.20 -21.86
C HIS A 135 -0.83 -0.30 -22.14
N ASN A 136 0.39 -0.86 -22.06
CA ASN A 136 0.63 -2.28 -22.28
C ASN A 136 0.93 -3.07 -21.01
N ARG A 137 0.58 -2.52 -19.85
CA ARG A 137 0.77 -3.18 -18.54
C ARG A 137 0.15 -4.58 -18.44
N HIS A 138 -0.93 -4.83 -19.18
CA HIS A 138 -1.60 -6.13 -19.23
C HIS A 138 -0.75 -7.24 -19.89
N LEU A 139 0.30 -6.86 -20.62
CA LEU A 139 1.27 -7.78 -21.21
C LEU A 139 2.40 -8.16 -20.25
N LEU A 140 2.48 -7.51 -19.09
CA LEU A 140 3.55 -7.75 -18.12
C LEU A 140 3.26 -9.02 -17.34
N ASP A 141 4.30 -9.85 -17.19
CA ASP A 141 4.21 -11.06 -16.39
C ASP A 141 4.27 -10.74 -14.90
N GLN A 142 3.20 -11.06 -14.18
CA GLN A 142 3.09 -10.86 -12.73
C GLN A 142 3.69 -12.03 -11.93
N HIS A 143 4.06 -13.13 -12.59
CA HIS A 143 4.58 -14.33 -11.93
C HIS A 143 6.10 -14.42 -11.93
N THR A 144 6.79 -13.48 -12.61
CA THR A 144 8.25 -13.45 -12.58
C THR A 144 8.77 -12.96 -11.23
N GLU A 145 10.03 -13.27 -10.95
CA GLU A 145 10.70 -12.86 -9.70
C GLU A 145 10.74 -11.33 -9.54
N PRO A 146 10.51 -10.79 -8.34
CA PRO A 146 10.73 -9.39 -8.05
C PRO A 146 12.18 -8.96 -8.34
N ASN A 147 12.34 -7.70 -8.78
CA ASN A 147 13.62 -7.10 -9.13
C ASN A 147 13.85 -5.80 -8.35
N PRO A 148 14.09 -5.86 -7.03
CA PRO A 148 14.36 -4.68 -6.23
C PRO A 148 15.68 -4.01 -6.64
N LYS A 149 15.75 -2.69 -6.53
CA LYS A 149 16.98 -1.93 -6.79
C LYS A 149 18.02 -2.05 -5.67
N LEU A 150 17.56 -2.25 -4.46
CA LEU A 150 18.39 -2.45 -3.29
C LEU A 150 17.69 -3.38 -2.30
N ILE A 151 18.47 -4.30 -1.73
CA ILE A 151 18.03 -5.15 -0.62
C ILE A 151 18.90 -4.80 0.58
N ILE A 152 18.26 -4.56 1.73
CA ILE A 152 18.93 -4.24 2.97
C ILE A 152 18.68 -5.36 3.95
N ASP A 153 19.74 -5.92 4.49
CA ASP A 153 19.70 -7.04 5.42
C ASP A 153 19.84 -6.52 6.85
N TYR A 154 18.83 -6.81 7.69
CA TYR A 154 18.82 -6.50 9.11
C TYR A 154 18.99 -7.76 10.00
N GLY A 155 19.48 -8.83 9.42
CA GLY A 155 19.67 -10.13 10.08
C GLY A 155 18.43 -11.02 9.95
N ASN A 156 17.47 -10.86 10.83
CA ASN A 156 16.26 -11.69 10.82
C ASN A 156 15.25 -11.29 9.73
N ILE A 157 15.33 -10.06 9.26
CA ILE A 157 14.42 -9.49 8.26
C ILE A 157 15.17 -8.71 7.19
N LYS A 158 14.66 -8.73 5.97
CA LYS A 158 15.20 -7.94 4.86
C LYS A 158 14.14 -6.98 4.34
N VAL A 159 14.59 -5.83 3.88
CA VAL A 159 13.77 -4.81 3.23
C VAL A 159 14.26 -4.61 1.80
N SER A 160 13.34 -4.57 0.87
CA SER A 160 13.60 -4.26 -0.54
C SER A 160 13.14 -2.85 -0.87
N LEU A 161 13.88 -2.17 -1.74
CA LEU A 161 13.50 -0.86 -2.28
C LEU A 161 13.21 -0.99 -3.78
N PHE A 162 12.08 -0.46 -4.20
CA PHE A 162 11.56 -0.55 -5.57
C PHE A 162 11.31 0.82 -6.19
N GLU A 163 11.37 0.92 -7.53
CA GLU A 163 11.06 2.15 -8.27
C GLU A 163 9.56 2.41 -8.42
N HIS A 164 8.76 1.35 -8.36
CA HIS A 164 7.32 1.42 -8.53
C HIS A 164 6.60 0.82 -7.33
N THR A 165 5.34 1.16 -7.15
CA THR A 165 4.48 0.56 -6.15
C THR A 165 3.07 0.43 -6.64
N VAL A 166 2.34 -0.42 -5.94
CA VAL A 166 0.89 -0.50 -5.96
C VAL A 166 0.40 -0.29 -4.53
N ALA A 167 -0.66 0.47 -4.36
CA ALA A 167 -1.17 0.80 -3.03
C ALA A 167 -2.19 -0.22 -2.50
N MET A 168 -2.25 -1.39 -3.11
CA MET A 168 -3.20 -2.45 -2.74
C MET A 168 -2.98 -2.99 -1.32
N PHE A 169 -1.74 -2.92 -0.83
CA PHE A 169 -1.39 -3.23 0.55
C PHE A 169 -0.34 -2.24 1.03
N SER A 170 -0.65 -1.52 2.11
CA SER A 170 0.25 -0.52 2.70
C SER A 170 0.27 -0.64 4.22
N PHE A 171 1.43 -0.41 4.81
CA PHE A 171 1.66 -0.35 6.25
C PHE A 171 2.03 1.07 6.66
N PHE A 172 1.51 1.51 7.79
CA PHE A 172 1.86 2.78 8.44
C PHE A 172 1.97 2.59 9.95
N THR A 173 2.88 3.34 10.58
CA THR A 173 2.79 3.53 12.03
C THR A 173 1.86 4.71 12.32
N LYS A 174 1.21 4.68 13.48
CA LYS A 174 0.42 5.83 13.97
C LYS A 174 1.27 7.10 14.01
N GLU A 175 2.52 6.99 14.46
CA GLU A 175 3.46 8.10 14.53
C GLU A 175 3.62 8.83 13.19
N VAL A 176 3.82 8.10 12.08
CA VAL A 176 4.00 8.76 10.79
C VAL A 176 2.72 9.43 10.31
N LEU A 177 1.55 8.86 10.58
CA LEU A 177 0.27 9.47 10.24
C LEU A 177 0.01 10.76 11.05
N GLU A 178 0.40 10.78 12.33
CA GLU A 178 0.30 11.98 13.17
C GLU A 178 1.27 13.09 12.75
N LYS A 179 2.44 12.74 12.21
CA LYS A 179 3.46 13.70 11.76
C LYS A 179 3.24 14.25 10.38
N VAL A 180 2.85 13.41 9.44
CA VAL A 180 2.76 13.75 8.01
C VAL A 180 1.31 14.06 7.59
N GLY A 181 0.35 13.55 8.36
CA GLY A 181 -1.06 13.56 8.00
C GLY A 181 -1.42 12.38 7.10
N TYR A 182 -2.67 12.37 6.70
CA TYR A 182 -3.27 11.35 5.85
C TYR A 182 -3.02 11.63 4.36
N ILE A 183 -3.58 10.78 3.50
CA ILE A 183 -3.57 10.96 2.04
C ILE A 183 -4.23 12.30 1.69
N ASP A 184 -3.68 12.99 0.71
CA ASP A 184 -4.19 14.28 0.26
C ASP A 184 -5.48 14.11 -0.54
N ASP A 185 -6.51 14.84 -0.15
CA ASP A 185 -7.87 14.75 -0.70
C ASP A 185 -8.02 15.27 -2.13
N ASP A 186 -7.01 15.98 -2.64
CA ASP A 186 -6.99 16.44 -4.04
C ASP A 186 -6.80 15.28 -5.02
N PHE A 187 -6.27 14.14 -4.56
CA PHE A 187 -6.12 12.94 -5.38
C PHE A 187 -7.35 12.04 -5.25
N PHE A 188 -8.15 11.98 -6.28
CA PHE A 188 -9.36 11.13 -6.28
C PHE A 188 -8.99 9.64 -6.38
N ASN A 189 -8.18 9.28 -7.38
CA ASN A 189 -7.91 7.88 -7.69
C ASN A 189 -6.71 7.70 -8.64
N ALA A 190 -5.58 8.14 -8.30
CA ALA A 190 -4.25 7.87 -8.85
C ALA A 190 -3.24 8.80 -8.19
N TRP A 191 -2.06 8.31 -7.95
CA TRP A 191 -0.92 9.03 -7.39
C TRP A 191 -1.06 9.44 -5.92
N GLU A 192 -2.21 9.20 -5.29
CA GLU A 192 -2.49 9.52 -3.88
C GLU A 192 -1.47 8.85 -2.94
N HIS A 193 -1.14 7.59 -3.19
CA HIS A 193 -0.15 6.83 -2.44
C HIS A 193 1.29 7.28 -2.73
N VAL A 194 1.58 7.71 -3.96
CA VAL A 194 2.90 8.24 -4.34
C VAL A 194 3.14 9.59 -3.65
N ASP A 195 2.15 10.49 -3.67
CA ASP A 195 2.18 11.75 -2.92
C ASP A 195 2.41 11.51 -1.43
N HIS A 196 1.61 10.63 -0.84
CA HIS A 196 1.70 10.35 0.60
C HIS A 196 3.08 9.78 0.97
N THR A 197 3.57 8.78 0.21
CA THR A 197 4.91 8.22 0.44
C THR A 197 5.99 9.30 0.27
N TYR A 198 5.87 10.19 -0.73
CA TYR A 198 6.85 11.26 -0.93
C TYR A 198 6.87 12.27 0.24
N ARG A 199 5.70 12.62 0.79
CA ARG A 199 5.62 13.45 2.00
C ARG A 199 6.26 12.75 3.22
N ILE A 200 6.08 11.46 3.36
CA ILE A 200 6.71 10.63 4.40
C ILE A 200 8.24 10.60 4.22
N ILE A 201 8.72 10.46 2.99
CA ILE A 201 10.15 10.56 2.65
C ILE A 201 10.71 11.93 3.08
N LYS A 202 10.04 13.02 2.71
CA LYS A 202 10.46 14.39 3.05
C LYS A 202 10.48 14.64 4.56
N ALA A 203 9.63 13.95 5.30
CA ALA A 203 9.60 14.03 6.77
C ALA A 203 10.66 13.13 7.46
N GLY A 204 11.41 12.32 6.72
CA GLY A 204 12.50 11.50 7.25
C GLY A 204 12.06 10.16 7.86
N TYR A 205 10.87 9.66 7.53
CA TYR A 205 10.32 8.40 8.06
C TYR A 205 10.39 7.22 7.09
N HIS A 206 10.99 7.43 5.92
CA HIS A 206 11.15 6.44 4.85
C HIS A 206 12.46 6.71 4.11
N PRO A 207 13.12 5.68 3.54
CA PRO A 207 14.31 5.90 2.70
C PRO A 207 14.02 6.87 1.55
N PRO A 208 14.96 7.79 1.22
CA PRO A 208 14.71 8.81 0.22
C PRO A 208 14.81 8.17 -1.11
N PHE A 209 14.54 7.33 -1.67
CA PHE A 209 14.68 6.96 -3.04
C PHE A 209 14.61 5.49 -3.37
N TRP A 210 14.27 5.28 -4.58
CA TRP A 210 13.52 4.16 -5.06
C TRP A 210 12.26 3.98 -4.22
N TRP A 211 11.63 5.06 -3.90
CA TRP A 211 10.30 5.41 -3.51
C TRP A 211 9.62 4.51 -2.49
N PHE A 212 9.80 3.20 -2.60
CA PHE A 212 8.90 2.28 -1.97
C PHE A 212 9.68 1.18 -1.30
N ALA A 213 9.72 1.28 0.02
CA ALA A 213 10.17 0.18 0.84
C ALA A 213 9.07 -0.89 0.89
N ASP A 214 9.50 -2.13 0.78
CA ASP A 214 8.66 -3.31 0.93
C ASP A 214 9.38 -4.37 1.76
N LEU A 215 8.63 -5.24 2.41
CA LEU A 215 9.18 -6.43 2.99
C LEU A 215 9.82 -7.27 1.87
N HIS A 216 11.07 -7.69 2.07
CA HIS A 216 11.70 -8.59 1.10
C HIS A 216 10.90 -9.90 1.02
N ASP A 217 10.71 -10.40 -0.18
CA ASP A 217 9.89 -11.58 -0.45
C ASP A 217 8.39 -11.43 -0.11
N SER A 218 7.84 -10.21 0.00
CA SER A 218 6.42 -9.96 0.28
C SER A 218 5.45 -10.74 -0.63
N HIS A 219 5.84 -10.99 -1.89
CA HIS A 219 5.10 -11.81 -2.85
C HIS A 219 4.90 -13.28 -2.44
N LYS A 220 5.62 -13.76 -1.43
CA LYS A 220 5.39 -15.09 -0.84
C LYS A 220 4.27 -15.09 0.20
N TYR A 221 3.90 -13.93 0.69
CA TYR A 221 2.90 -13.72 1.73
C TYR A 221 1.61 -13.08 1.20
N LEU A 222 1.71 -12.38 0.07
CA LEU A 222 0.64 -11.62 -0.56
C LEU A 222 0.57 -11.91 -2.05
N THR A 223 -0.63 -11.90 -2.60
CA THR A 223 -0.83 -11.93 -4.05
C THR A 223 -2.08 -11.13 -4.40
N GLU A 224 -2.14 -10.65 -5.63
CA GLU A 224 -3.35 -10.09 -6.22
C GLU A 224 -4.29 -11.24 -6.61
N ALA A 225 -5.58 -11.04 -6.46
CA ALA A 225 -6.57 -12.01 -6.86
C ALA A 225 -6.53 -12.22 -8.40
N PRO A 226 -6.78 -13.44 -8.89
CA PRO A 226 -6.81 -13.70 -10.32
C PRO A 226 -7.76 -12.75 -11.04
N ASP A 227 -7.34 -12.27 -12.22
CA ASP A 227 -8.11 -11.36 -13.09
C ASP A 227 -8.50 -9.99 -12.48
N ALA A 228 -7.99 -9.63 -11.31
CA ALA A 228 -8.30 -8.36 -10.66
C ALA A 228 -7.99 -7.15 -11.57
N ILE A 229 -6.87 -7.18 -12.26
CA ILE A 229 -6.45 -6.12 -13.20
C ILE A 229 -7.44 -5.96 -14.37
N ASN A 230 -8.05 -7.05 -14.84
CA ASN A 230 -9.01 -7.05 -15.93
C ASN A 230 -10.42 -6.62 -15.48
N ASN A 231 -10.71 -6.74 -14.19
CA ASN A 231 -12.00 -6.43 -13.57
C ASN A 231 -11.99 -5.10 -12.78
N SER A 232 -10.98 -4.27 -12.96
CA SER A 232 -10.95 -2.94 -12.38
C SER A 232 -11.91 -2.03 -13.15
N SER A 233 -12.99 -1.57 -12.49
CA SER A 233 -13.95 -0.63 -13.09
C SER A 233 -13.30 0.66 -13.56
N ILE A 234 -12.23 1.08 -12.88
CA ILE A 234 -11.47 2.29 -13.20
C ILE A 234 -10.55 2.08 -14.40
N ALA A 235 -9.86 0.94 -14.46
CA ALA A 235 -8.97 0.63 -15.58
C ALA A 235 -9.76 0.35 -16.87
N ASN A 236 -11.02 -0.08 -16.76
CA ASN A 236 -11.90 -0.37 -17.90
C ASN A 236 -12.62 0.87 -18.43
N ASP A 237 -12.74 1.95 -17.63
CA ASP A 237 -13.18 3.26 -18.09
C ASP A 237 -11.96 4.09 -18.52
N ASN A 238 -11.59 3.97 -19.80
CA ASN A 238 -10.42 4.64 -20.36
C ASN A 238 -10.44 6.16 -20.19
N GLU A 239 -11.59 6.81 -20.33
CA GLU A 239 -11.71 8.27 -20.21
C GLU A 239 -11.52 8.70 -18.75
N GLN A 240 -12.20 8.08 -17.81
CA GLN A 240 -12.08 8.38 -16.40
C GLN A 240 -10.68 8.02 -15.87
N TRP A 241 -10.12 6.90 -16.32
CA TRP A 241 -8.77 6.51 -15.96
C TRP A 241 -7.74 7.54 -16.41
N HIS A 242 -7.79 7.97 -17.69
CA HIS A 242 -6.92 9.02 -18.21
C HIS A 242 -7.07 10.32 -17.41
N LYS A 243 -8.30 10.75 -17.14
CA LYS A 243 -8.58 11.94 -16.35
C LYS A 243 -7.94 11.86 -14.96
N ASN A 244 -8.07 10.75 -14.28
CA ASN A 244 -7.50 10.56 -12.93
C ASN A 244 -5.97 10.53 -12.98
N VAL A 245 -5.37 9.77 -13.91
CA VAL A 245 -3.92 9.61 -14.00
C VAL A 245 -3.24 10.91 -14.43
N TYR A 246 -3.72 11.57 -15.49
CA TYR A 246 -3.11 12.81 -15.97
C TYR A 246 -3.42 13.98 -15.01
N GLY A 247 -4.64 14.09 -14.51
CA GLY A 247 -5.00 15.10 -13.52
C GLY A 247 -4.18 14.96 -12.24
N GLY A 248 -4.06 13.77 -11.71
CA GLY A 248 -3.25 13.50 -10.52
C GLY A 248 -1.76 13.81 -10.73
N ARG A 249 -1.20 13.56 -11.92
CA ARG A 249 0.19 13.94 -12.24
C ARG A 249 0.39 15.46 -12.19
N GLU A 250 -0.56 16.23 -12.73
CA GLU A 250 -0.49 17.70 -12.70
C GLU A 250 -0.61 18.23 -11.26
N ILE A 251 -1.52 17.66 -10.46
CA ILE A 251 -1.64 17.99 -9.04
C ILE A 251 -0.32 17.71 -8.33
N TYR A 252 0.27 16.53 -8.55
CA TYR A 252 1.55 16.15 -7.95
C TYR A 252 2.67 17.15 -8.32
N LYS A 253 2.77 17.51 -9.62
CA LYS A 253 3.76 18.48 -10.10
C LYS A 253 3.57 19.86 -9.48
N GLN A 254 2.32 20.33 -9.34
CA GLN A 254 2.02 21.60 -8.67
C GLN A 254 2.47 21.61 -7.21
N LYS A 255 2.28 20.49 -6.51
CA LYS A 255 2.65 20.34 -5.08
C LYS A 255 4.15 20.15 -4.85
N HIS A 256 4.84 19.46 -5.74
CA HIS A 256 6.23 19.02 -5.52
C HIS A 256 7.26 19.62 -6.49
N GLY A 257 6.82 20.30 -7.54
CA GLY A 257 7.70 20.95 -8.52
C GLY A 257 8.26 20.04 -9.61
N HIS A 258 7.93 18.73 -9.56
CA HIS A 258 8.33 17.73 -10.56
C HIS A 258 7.24 16.67 -10.71
N TYR A 259 7.27 15.89 -11.78
CA TYR A 259 6.35 14.77 -11.96
C TYR A 259 6.70 13.57 -11.06
N PRO A 260 5.74 12.69 -10.76
CA PRO A 260 5.98 11.56 -9.87
C PRO A 260 7.07 10.57 -10.34
N ASN A 261 7.32 10.52 -11.65
CA ASN A 261 8.36 9.69 -12.25
C ASN A 261 9.70 10.43 -12.48
N GLU A 262 9.82 11.64 -11.95
CA GLU A 262 11.02 12.49 -12.07
C GLU A 262 11.54 12.91 -10.67
N PRO A 263 11.77 11.97 -9.76
CA PRO A 263 12.21 12.32 -8.42
C PRO A 263 13.65 12.84 -8.42
N PRO A 264 14.03 13.61 -7.40
CA PRO A 264 15.43 13.96 -7.20
C PRO A 264 16.29 12.69 -7.09
N TYR A 265 17.35 12.63 -7.87
CA TYR A 265 18.26 11.48 -7.85
C TYR A 265 19.03 11.40 -6.54
N VAL A 266 19.13 10.19 -5.99
CA VAL A 266 19.89 9.86 -4.78
C VAL A 266 20.73 8.62 -5.07
N THR A 267 22.02 8.61 -4.70
CA THR A 267 22.89 7.44 -4.92
C THR A 267 22.61 6.32 -3.92
N LYS A 268 23.03 5.08 -4.25
CA LYS A 268 22.90 3.93 -3.33
C LYS A 268 23.58 4.20 -1.99
N GLU A 269 24.74 4.81 -2.03
CA GLU A 269 25.53 5.15 -0.84
C GLU A 269 24.80 6.13 0.06
N GLN A 270 24.17 7.16 -0.52
CA GLN A 270 23.34 8.11 0.22
C GLN A 270 22.12 7.43 0.84
N VAL A 271 21.43 6.56 0.09
CA VAL A 271 20.30 5.77 0.61
C VAL A 271 20.73 4.93 1.82
N ILE A 272 21.85 4.21 1.71
CA ILE A 272 22.39 3.38 2.80
C ILE A 272 22.75 4.23 4.03
N GLN A 273 23.31 5.43 3.84
CA GLN A 273 23.61 6.34 4.94
C GLN A 273 22.34 6.82 5.66
N ILE A 274 21.31 7.20 4.91
CA ILE A 274 20.05 7.68 5.47
C ILE A 274 19.33 6.56 6.23
N ILE A 275 19.30 5.35 5.67
CA ILE A 275 18.69 4.18 6.34
C ILE A 275 19.34 3.91 7.70
N LYS A 276 20.66 4.07 7.82
CA LYS A 276 21.36 3.94 9.10
C LYS A 276 20.93 5.00 10.14
N GLN A 277 20.41 6.14 9.69
CA GLN A 277 19.92 7.20 10.56
C GLN A 277 18.46 6.98 11.00
N LEU A 278 17.65 6.29 10.20
CA LEU A 278 16.26 5.94 10.56
C LEU A 278 16.20 5.01 11.79
N LYS A 279 17.24 4.25 12.03
CA LYS A 279 17.36 3.28 13.14
C LYS A 279 17.61 3.90 14.52
N LYS A 280 17.74 5.21 14.60
CA LYS A 280 18.01 5.93 15.85
C LYS A 280 16.76 6.53 16.44
#